data_3b2f773d95eee33d7baade98da36128c
#
_entry.id   3b2f773d95eee33d7baade98da36128c
#
_cell.length_a   1.000
_cell.length_b   1.000
_cell.length_c   1.000
_cell.angle_alpha   90.00
_cell.angle_beta   90.00
_cell.angle_gamma   90.00
#
_symmetry.space_group_name_H-M   'P 1'
#
loop_
_entity.id
_entity.type
_entity.pdbx_description
1 polymer ?
#
loop_
_entity_poly.entity_id
_entity_poly.type
_entity_poly.pdbx_seq_one_letter_code
_entity_poly.pdbx_strand_id
1 'polypeptide(L)'
;EDVIKLRKHEIKPSQIAEEDRDYYLERRYPAFGNLVPRDVASRAAKERCDAGFGVNETGLAVFLDFKTAIDRLGEKVITERYGNLFQMYEKITNTNPYKEPMMIYPAIHYTMGGIWVDYNLQTTIPGLYAIGEANFSDHGGNRLGASALMQGLADGYFILPYTIGDYLSHKIQEPKVDTNAPEFEQAEKEVKEKIAKLMAIKGKR
;
A
#
# COMPACT_ATOMS: atom_id res chain seq x y z
N GLU A 1 -6.53 -28.87 7.45
CA GLU A 1 -6.43 -29.17 8.89
C GLU A 1 -5.41 -28.23 9.54
N ASP A 2 -4.20 -28.13 9.04
CA ASP A 2 -3.12 -27.33 9.63
C ASP A 2 -3.39 -25.81 9.62
N VAL A 3 -4.05 -25.31 8.60
CA VAL A 3 -4.50 -23.91 8.57
C VAL A 3 -5.40 -23.57 9.76
N ILE A 4 -6.28 -24.49 10.17
CA ILE A 4 -7.16 -24.28 11.32
C ILE A 4 -6.35 -24.29 12.61
N LYS A 5 -5.39 -25.22 12.76
CA LYS A 5 -4.49 -25.28 13.92
C LYS A 5 -3.60 -24.04 14.02
N LEU A 6 -3.07 -23.56 12.88
CA LEU A 6 -2.31 -22.31 12.82
C LEU A 6 -3.12 -21.10 13.29
N ARG A 7 -4.38 -20.97 12.83
CA ARG A 7 -5.28 -19.88 13.25
C ARG A 7 -5.59 -19.88 14.72
N LYS A 8 -5.61 -21.08 15.34
CA LYS A 8 -5.84 -21.26 16.77
C LYS A 8 -4.58 -21.23 17.61
N HIS A 9 -3.41 -20.99 16.99
CA HIS A 9 -2.11 -21.08 17.65
C HIS A 9 -1.80 -22.41 18.31
N GLU A 10 -2.41 -23.50 17.81
CA GLU A 10 -2.18 -24.87 18.32
C GLU A 10 -0.86 -25.45 17.81
N ILE A 11 -0.38 -24.99 16.66
CA ILE A 11 0.92 -25.34 16.08
C ILE A 11 1.65 -24.09 15.58
N LYS A 12 2.98 -24.16 15.54
CA LYS A 12 3.83 -23.14 14.92
C LYS A 12 4.07 -23.47 13.44
N PRO A 13 4.30 -22.46 12.59
CA PRO A 13 4.61 -22.67 11.17
C PRO A 13 5.82 -23.58 10.93
N SER A 14 6.86 -23.49 11.78
CA SER A 14 8.05 -24.33 11.73
C SER A 14 7.79 -25.83 11.98
N GLN A 15 6.66 -26.17 12.60
CA GLN A 15 6.27 -27.55 12.87
C GLN A 15 5.56 -28.24 11.70
N ILE A 16 5.22 -27.49 10.64
CA ILE A 16 4.63 -28.05 9.42
C ILE A 16 5.72 -28.71 8.60
N ALA A 17 5.51 -30.00 8.27
CA ALA A 17 6.43 -30.74 7.42
C ALA A 17 6.57 -30.10 6.03
N GLU A 18 7.72 -30.28 5.40
CA GLU A 18 8.02 -29.66 4.10
C GLU A 18 7.04 -30.10 3.01
N GLU A 19 6.64 -31.36 3.01
CA GLU A 19 5.67 -31.94 2.07
C GLU A 19 4.26 -31.39 2.21
N ASP A 20 3.91 -30.83 3.37
CA ASP A 20 2.59 -30.24 3.65
C ASP A 20 2.54 -28.73 3.36
N ARG A 21 3.67 -28.13 2.96
CA ARG A 21 3.75 -26.71 2.62
C ARG A 21 3.29 -26.46 1.18
N ASP A 22 2.37 -25.53 0.99
CA ASP A 22 1.95 -25.11 -0.36
C ASP A 22 2.75 -23.87 -0.79
N TYR A 23 3.81 -24.09 -1.55
CA TYR A 23 4.55 -23.02 -2.24
C TYR A 23 3.76 -22.52 -3.44
N TYR A 24 2.72 -21.74 -3.15
CA TYR A 24 1.67 -21.39 -4.10
C TYR A 24 2.18 -20.67 -5.35
N LEU A 25 3.14 -19.74 -5.21
CA LEU A 25 3.67 -18.99 -6.35
C LEU A 25 4.49 -19.89 -7.27
N GLU A 26 5.31 -20.76 -6.70
CA GLU A 26 6.13 -21.74 -7.44
C GLU A 26 5.25 -22.73 -8.19
N ARG A 27 4.18 -23.20 -7.58
CA ARG A 27 3.23 -24.13 -8.20
C ARG A 27 2.40 -23.45 -9.30
N ARG A 28 1.94 -22.23 -9.07
CA ARG A 28 1.06 -21.50 -10.01
C ARG A 28 1.81 -20.84 -11.16
N TYR A 29 3.04 -20.40 -10.91
CA TYR A 29 3.91 -19.68 -11.85
C TYR A 29 5.29 -20.31 -11.94
N PRO A 30 5.42 -21.56 -12.46
CA PRO A 30 6.68 -22.32 -12.38
C PRO A 30 7.89 -21.63 -13.02
N ALA A 31 7.68 -20.76 -14.01
CA ALA A 31 8.75 -20.02 -14.68
C ALA A 31 9.39 -18.93 -13.81
N PHE A 32 8.65 -18.38 -12.86
CA PHE A 32 9.08 -17.23 -12.05
C PHE A 32 9.06 -17.53 -10.54
N GLY A 33 8.16 -18.41 -10.09
CA GLY A 33 8.00 -18.74 -8.68
C GLY A 33 7.78 -17.49 -7.82
N ASN A 34 8.56 -17.36 -6.76
CA ASN A 34 8.54 -16.20 -5.88
C ASN A 34 9.14 -14.91 -6.48
N LEU A 35 9.63 -14.95 -7.72
CA LEU A 35 10.15 -13.81 -8.45
C LEU A 35 9.10 -13.16 -9.37
N VAL A 36 7.84 -13.57 -9.28
CA VAL A 36 6.75 -12.90 -10.01
C VAL A 36 6.66 -11.42 -9.62
N PRO A 37 6.15 -10.55 -10.51
CA PRO A 37 5.90 -9.16 -10.18
C PRO A 37 5.06 -9.01 -8.91
N ARG A 38 5.33 -7.98 -8.11
CA ARG A 38 4.70 -7.77 -6.80
C ARG A 38 3.17 -7.71 -6.83
N ASP A 39 2.60 -7.18 -7.90
CA ASP A 39 1.14 -7.12 -8.09
C ASP A 39 0.54 -8.52 -8.32
N VAL A 40 1.25 -9.40 -9.01
CA VAL A 40 0.88 -10.81 -9.18
C VAL A 40 0.95 -11.54 -7.83
N ALA A 41 2.06 -11.39 -7.09
CA ALA A 41 2.21 -11.99 -5.77
C ALA A 41 1.14 -11.51 -4.78
N SER A 42 0.83 -10.21 -4.81
CA SER A 42 -0.19 -9.60 -3.94
C SER A 42 -1.60 -10.14 -4.23
N ARG A 43 -1.98 -10.25 -5.51
CA ARG A 43 -3.25 -10.88 -5.91
C ARG A 43 -3.31 -12.35 -5.52
N ALA A 44 -2.23 -13.08 -5.73
CA ALA A 44 -2.14 -14.49 -5.37
C ALA A 44 -2.31 -14.70 -3.85
N ALA A 45 -1.68 -13.86 -3.02
CA ALA A 45 -1.85 -13.90 -1.58
C ALA A 45 -3.32 -13.64 -1.17
N LYS A 46 -3.97 -12.65 -1.80
CA LYS A 46 -5.39 -12.40 -1.56
C LYS A 46 -6.28 -13.57 -1.98
N GLU A 47 -6.04 -14.15 -3.15
CA GLU A 47 -6.77 -15.35 -3.62
C GLU A 47 -6.69 -16.49 -2.61
N ARG A 48 -5.51 -16.71 -1.99
CA ARG A 48 -5.35 -17.75 -0.95
C ARG A 48 -6.16 -17.43 0.30
N CYS A 49 -6.14 -16.19 0.75
CA CYS A 49 -6.96 -15.76 1.90
C CYS A 49 -8.46 -15.92 1.62
N ASP A 50 -8.93 -15.48 0.45
CA ASP A 50 -10.33 -15.57 0.03
C ASP A 50 -10.79 -17.04 -0.13
N ALA A 51 -9.90 -17.93 -0.55
CA ALA A 51 -10.14 -19.37 -0.64
C ALA A 51 -10.12 -20.09 0.73
N GLY A 52 -9.91 -19.37 1.83
CA GLY A 52 -9.94 -19.94 3.18
C GLY A 52 -8.59 -20.49 3.67
N PHE A 53 -7.49 -20.22 2.98
CA PHE A 53 -6.15 -20.69 3.36
C PHE A 53 -5.30 -19.66 4.10
N GLY A 54 -5.87 -18.52 4.47
CA GLY A 54 -5.17 -17.54 5.29
C GLY A 54 -4.83 -18.09 6.67
N VAL A 55 -3.67 -17.72 7.22
CA VAL A 55 -3.02 -18.42 8.34
C VAL A 55 -3.12 -17.75 9.71
N ASN A 56 -3.53 -16.48 9.81
CA ASN A 56 -3.74 -15.81 11.08
C ASN A 56 -5.18 -15.98 11.59
N GLU A 57 -5.48 -15.48 12.78
CA GLU A 57 -6.82 -15.54 13.41
C GLU A 57 -7.92 -15.00 12.49
N THR A 58 -7.63 -13.95 11.75
CA THR A 58 -8.58 -13.33 10.81
C THR A 58 -8.69 -14.08 9.49
N GLY A 59 -7.76 -14.99 9.19
CA GLY A 59 -7.63 -15.65 7.89
C GLY A 59 -7.12 -14.74 6.77
N LEU A 60 -6.54 -13.60 7.12
CA LEU A 60 -6.09 -12.56 6.18
C LEU A 60 -4.57 -12.45 6.07
N ALA A 61 -3.83 -13.54 6.27
CA ALA A 61 -2.38 -13.57 6.09
C ALA A 61 -1.93 -14.82 5.32
N VAL A 62 -0.79 -14.69 4.66
CA VAL A 62 -0.02 -15.81 4.09
C VAL A 62 1.41 -15.76 4.60
N PHE A 63 2.15 -16.86 4.49
CA PHE A 63 3.54 -16.89 4.89
C PHE A 63 4.47 -16.43 3.77
N LEU A 64 5.45 -15.62 4.14
CA LEU A 64 6.67 -15.37 3.37
C LEU A 64 7.79 -16.17 4.02
N ASP A 65 8.15 -17.28 3.40
CA ASP A 65 9.09 -18.27 3.95
C ASP A 65 10.46 -18.15 3.29
N PHE A 66 11.48 -17.93 4.11
CA PHE A 66 12.87 -17.86 3.68
C PHE A 66 13.65 -19.14 3.98
N LYS A 67 13.01 -20.18 4.57
CA LYS A 67 13.71 -21.40 5.03
C LYS A 67 14.57 -22.01 3.93
N THR A 68 14.00 -22.31 2.78
CA THR A 68 14.75 -22.93 1.67
C THR A 68 15.86 -22.04 1.12
N ALA A 69 15.68 -20.71 1.16
CA ALA A 69 16.74 -19.77 0.77
C ALA A 69 17.87 -19.72 1.80
N ILE A 70 17.55 -19.77 3.09
CA ILE A 70 18.54 -19.82 4.17
C ILE A 70 19.32 -21.15 4.11
N ASP A 71 18.64 -22.27 3.92
CA ASP A 71 19.28 -23.60 3.83
C ASP A 71 20.23 -23.67 2.61
N ARG A 72 19.88 -23.05 1.49
CA ARG A 72 20.67 -23.07 0.25
C ARG A 72 21.81 -22.06 0.22
N LEU A 73 21.59 -20.83 0.68
CA LEU A 73 22.53 -19.72 0.53
C LEU A 73 23.32 -19.42 1.82
N GLY A 74 22.83 -19.91 2.94
CA GLY A 74 23.34 -19.61 4.27
C GLY A 74 22.77 -18.32 4.87
N GLU A 75 22.65 -18.31 6.18
CA GLU A 75 22.10 -17.19 6.95
C GLU A 75 22.85 -15.86 6.71
N LYS A 76 24.18 -15.93 6.54
CA LYS A 76 25.02 -14.75 6.29
C LYS A 76 24.58 -13.98 5.04
N VAL A 77 24.37 -14.69 3.93
CA VAL A 77 23.96 -14.08 2.65
C VAL A 77 22.56 -13.46 2.77
N ILE A 78 21.66 -14.12 3.46
CA ILE A 78 20.31 -13.61 3.72
C ILE A 78 20.36 -12.36 4.60
N THR A 79 21.18 -12.38 5.65
CA THR A 79 21.38 -11.22 6.54
C THR A 79 21.95 -10.01 5.81
N GLU A 80 22.93 -10.21 4.93
CA GLU A 80 23.49 -9.12 4.12
C GLU A 80 22.46 -8.48 3.19
N ARG A 81 21.50 -9.24 2.68
CA ARG A 81 20.46 -8.77 1.74
C ARG A 81 19.19 -8.25 2.43
N TYR A 82 18.74 -8.92 3.47
CA TYR A 82 17.41 -8.73 4.06
C TYR A 82 17.44 -8.53 5.58
N GLY A 83 18.61 -8.45 6.21
CA GLY A 83 18.74 -8.36 7.67
C GLY A 83 17.96 -7.20 8.28
N ASN A 84 17.94 -6.04 7.62
CA ASN A 84 17.15 -4.88 8.08
C ASN A 84 15.64 -5.18 8.11
N LEU A 85 15.12 -5.89 7.09
CA LEU A 85 13.72 -6.30 7.04
C LEU A 85 13.40 -7.30 8.16
N PHE A 86 14.26 -8.27 8.37
CA PHE A 86 14.11 -9.27 9.42
C PHE A 86 14.13 -8.66 10.81
N GLN A 87 15.08 -7.75 11.06
CA GLN A 87 15.16 -7.03 12.32
C GLN A 87 13.92 -6.16 12.58
N MET A 88 13.43 -5.47 11.56
CA MET A 88 12.22 -4.67 11.66
C MET A 88 11.01 -5.55 11.98
N TYR A 89 10.85 -6.67 11.28
CA TYR A 89 9.75 -7.61 11.51
C TYR A 89 9.81 -8.20 12.92
N GLU A 90 10.98 -8.63 13.37
CA GLU A 90 11.17 -9.19 14.72
C GLU A 90 10.85 -8.16 15.81
N LYS A 91 11.25 -6.89 15.63
CA LYS A 91 10.90 -5.82 16.57
C LYS A 91 9.40 -5.54 16.68
N ILE A 92 8.67 -5.71 15.58
CA ILE A 92 7.22 -5.46 15.53
C ILE A 92 6.45 -6.65 16.07
N THR A 93 6.84 -7.87 15.69
CA THR A 93 6.04 -9.09 15.91
C THR A 93 6.58 -9.99 17.03
N ASN A 94 7.78 -9.72 17.52
CA ASN A 94 8.53 -10.60 18.43
C ASN A 94 8.74 -12.03 17.86
N THR A 95 8.78 -12.16 16.53
CA THR A 95 8.98 -13.42 15.81
C THR A 95 10.25 -13.34 14.99
N ASN A 96 11.17 -14.29 15.19
CA ASN A 96 12.46 -14.33 14.48
C ASN A 96 12.29 -14.92 13.08
N PRO A 97 12.47 -14.13 11.98
CA PRO A 97 12.28 -14.58 10.60
C PRO A 97 13.27 -15.64 10.11
N TYR A 98 14.39 -15.85 10.81
CA TYR A 98 15.33 -16.93 10.51
C TYR A 98 14.82 -18.30 10.97
N LYS A 99 13.85 -18.33 11.88
CA LYS A 99 13.30 -19.56 12.48
C LYS A 99 11.85 -19.83 12.08
N GLU A 100 11.09 -18.79 11.90
CA GLU A 100 9.65 -18.85 11.56
C GLU A 100 9.38 -17.99 10.34
N PRO A 101 8.51 -18.41 9.41
CA PRO A 101 8.13 -17.58 8.27
C PRO A 101 7.40 -16.31 8.71
N MET A 102 7.62 -15.24 7.97
CA MET A 102 6.93 -13.97 8.21
C MET A 102 5.48 -14.05 7.72
N MET A 103 4.53 -13.57 8.51
CA MET A 103 3.15 -13.37 8.06
C MET A 103 3.04 -12.04 7.32
N ILE A 104 2.50 -12.10 6.11
CA ILE A 104 2.24 -10.94 5.28
C ILE A 104 0.80 -10.93 4.77
N TYR A 105 0.28 -9.75 4.50
CA TYR A 105 -1.03 -9.54 3.89
C TYR A 105 -0.96 -8.43 2.85
N PRO A 106 -1.59 -8.60 1.67
CA PRO A 106 -1.66 -7.54 0.69
C PRO A 106 -2.56 -6.40 1.19
N ALA A 107 -2.02 -5.21 1.22
CA ALA A 107 -2.74 -4.00 1.62
C ALA A 107 -2.78 -3.00 0.46
N ILE A 108 -3.78 -2.13 0.46
CA ILE A 108 -3.82 -0.98 -0.44
C ILE A 108 -2.63 -0.09 -0.07
N HIS A 109 -1.77 0.16 -1.06
CA HIS A 109 -0.54 0.92 -0.86
C HIS A 109 -0.57 2.28 -1.56
N TYR A 110 -1.15 2.33 -2.75
CA TYR A 110 -1.17 3.52 -3.59
C TYR A 110 -2.39 3.51 -4.52
N THR A 111 -3.04 4.65 -4.64
CA THR A 111 -4.18 4.82 -5.55
C THR A 111 -3.73 5.56 -6.81
N MET A 112 -3.78 4.87 -7.97
CA MET A 112 -3.59 5.53 -9.25
C MET A 112 -4.84 6.33 -9.60
N GLY A 113 -4.63 7.48 -10.23
CA GLY A 113 -5.68 8.47 -10.45
C GLY A 113 -5.73 9.49 -9.32
N GLY A 114 -6.69 10.38 -9.36
CA GLY A 114 -6.83 11.44 -8.37
C GLY A 114 -7.40 12.72 -8.96
N ILE A 115 -7.14 13.84 -8.30
CA ILE A 115 -7.61 15.16 -8.72
C ILE A 115 -6.84 15.59 -9.97
N TRP A 116 -7.56 15.97 -11.00
CA TRP A 116 -6.94 16.54 -12.21
C TRP A 116 -6.22 17.85 -11.87
N VAL A 117 -5.01 18.00 -12.42
CA VAL A 117 -4.19 19.22 -12.32
C VAL A 117 -3.53 19.53 -13.67
N ASP A 118 -3.23 20.80 -13.88
CA ASP A 118 -2.39 21.26 -14.99
C ASP A 118 -0.90 21.07 -14.66
N TYR A 119 -0.01 21.53 -15.55
CA TYR A 119 1.43 21.47 -15.35
C TYR A 119 1.95 22.32 -14.17
N ASN A 120 1.14 23.25 -13.67
CA ASN A 120 1.45 24.05 -12.50
C ASN A 120 0.84 23.45 -11.22
N LEU A 121 0.33 22.22 -11.28
CA LEU A 121 -0.34 21.51 -10.19
C LEU A 121 -1.65 22.16 -9.72
N GLN A 122 -2.22 23.09 -10.51
CA GLN A 122 -3.48 23.74 -10.21
C GLN A 122 -4.64 22.85 -10.67
N THR A 123 -5.65 22.71 -9.84
CA THR A 123 -6.89 22.01 -10.17
C THR A 123 -7.79 22.90 -11.06
N THR A 124 -8.98 22.41 -11.41
CA THR A 124 -10.01 23.21 -12.09
C THR A 124 -10.56 24.34 -11.21
N ILE A 125 -10.22 24.37 -9.92
CA ILE A 125 -10.60 25.43 -8.99
C ILE A 125 -9.39 26.34 -8.80
N PRO A 126 -9.48 27.63 -9.19
CA PRO A 126 -8.38 28.58 -9.02
C PRO A 126 -7.92 28.69 -7.55
N GLY A 127 -6.61 28.58 -7.33
CA GLY A 127 -6.00 28.60 -5.99
C GLY A 127 -6.03 27.29 -5.22
N LEU A 128 -6.61 26.23 -5.78
CA LEU A 128 -6.54 24.89 -5.23
C LEU A 128 -5.53 24.05 -6.03
N TYR A 129 -4.54 23.50 -5.33
CA TYR A 129 -3.47 22.69 -5.89
C TYR A 129 -3.50 21.28 -5.31
N ALA A 130 -3.09 20.29 -6.09
CA ALA A 130 -2.92 18.93 -5.62
C ALA A 130 -1.57 18.39 -6.04
N ILE A 131 -0.83 17.79 -5.09
CA ILE A 131 0.52 17.26 -5.30
C ILE A 131 0.60 15.78 -4.91
N GLY A 132 1.61 15.10 -5.44
CA GLY A 132 1.89 13.70 -5.12
C GLY A 132 0.72 12.78 -5.43
N GLU A 133 0.44 11.84 -4.55
CA GLU A 133 -0.61 10.84 -4.75
C GLU A 133 -2.04 11.42 -4.85
N ALA A 134 -2.26 12.63 -4.36
CA ALA A 134 -3.57 13.27 -4.42
C ALA A 134 -3.95 13.71 -5.84
N ASN A 135 -2.98 14.01 -6.69
CA ASN A 135 -3.23 14.33 -8.09
C ASN A 135 -3.34 13.08 -8.97
N PHE A 136 -3.88 13.24 -10.18
CA PHE A 136 -4.14 12.12 -11.11
C PHE A 136 -2.87 11.42 -11.60
N SER A 137 -1.72 12.07 -11.56
CA SER A 137 -0.38 11.65 -11.96
C SER A 137 -0.24 10.92 -13.32
N ASP A 138 0.98 10.81 -13.81
CA ASP A 138 1.29 10.17 -15.11
C ASP A 138 1.58 8.66 -14.99
N HIS A 139 1.16 8.02 -13.90
CA HIS A 139 1.48 6.62 -13.66
C HIS A 139 0.65 5.62 -14.47
N GLY A 140 -0.43 6.05 -15.10
CA GLY A 140 -1.35 5.16 -15.81
C GLY A 140 -2.01 4.14 -14.86
N GLY A 141 -2.29 2.95 -15.39
CA GLY A 141 -2.97 1.89 -14.63
C GLY A 141 -2.08 1.11 -13.66
N ASN A 142 -0.77 1.22 -13.77
CA ASN A 142 0.18 0.54 -12.88
C ASN A 142 1.51 1.31 -12.79
N ARG A 143 1.80 1.80 -11.62
CA ARG A 143 2.95 2.65 -11.32
C ARG A 143 4.25 1.84 -11.18
N LEU A 144 5.35 2.38 -11.69
CA LEU A 144 6.69 1.83 -11.46
C LEU A 144 7.13 1.98 -9.99
N GLY A 145 8.00 1.08 -9.55
CA GLY A 145 8.59 1.15 -8.21
C GLY A 145 9.32 2.49 -7.98
N ALA A 146 9.19 3.06 -6.78
CA ALA A 146 9.76 4.33 -6.33
C ALA A 146 9.27 5.61 -7.05
N SER A 147 8.56 5.51 -8.19
CA SER A 147 8.12 6.69 -8.96
C SER A 147 7.14 7.59 -8.20
N ALA A 148 6.37 7.07 -7.25
CA ALA A 148 5.47 7.89 -6.43
C ALA A 148 6.22 8.91 -5.56
N LEU A 149 7.31 8.48 -4.91
CA LEU A 149 8.14 9.38 -4.11
C LEU A 149 8.84 10.40 -4.99
N MET A 150 9.35 9.99 -6.16
CA MET A 150 9.96 10.92 -7.12
C MET A 150 8.98 11.97 -7.59
N GLN A 151 7.75 11.58 -7.92
CA GLN A 151 6.70 12.54 -8.30
C GLN A 151 6.41 13.52 -7.16
N GLY A 152 6.13 13.03 -5.96
CA GLY A 152 5.82 13.90 -4.83
C GLY A 152 6.95 14.88 -4.49
N LEU A 153 8.21 14.44 -4.62
CA LEU A 153 9.36 15.32 -4.45
C LEU A 153 9.50 16.34 -5.58
N ALA A 154 9.29 15.91 -6.83
CA ALA A 154 9.31 16.80 -7.99
C ALA A 154 8.23 17.88 -7.89
N ASP A 155 7.01 17.50 -7.60
CA ASP A 155 5.89 18.41 -7.40
C ASP A 155 6.19 19.43 -6.30
N GLY A 156 6.66 18.97 -5.14
CA GLY A 156 6.88 19.78 -3.97
C GLY A 156 8.12 20.68 -4.04
N TYR A 157 9.21 20.24 -4.68
CA TYR A 157 10.47 21.00 -4.71
C TYR A 157 10.65 21.82 -5.99
N PHE A 158 10.18 21.32 -7.14
CA PHE A 158 10.51 21.95 -8.42
C PHE A 158 9.34 22.72 -9.04
N ILE A 159 8.09 22.40 -8.70
CA ILE A 159 6.92 23.04 -9.32
C ILE A 159 6.20 23.95 -8.33
N LEU A 160 5.75 23.41 -7.20
CA LEU A 160 4.88 24.10 -6.26
C LEU A 160 5.39 25.46 -5.76
N PRO A 161 6.69 25.65 -5.42
CA PRO A 161 7.18 26.96 -4.95
C PRO A 161 7.01 28.06 -5.97
N TYR A 162 7.24 27.78 -7.26
CA TYR A 162 7.05 28.73 -8.35
C TYR A 162 5.57 29.03 -8.58
N THR A 163 4.75 28.01 -8.61
CA THR A 163 3.30 28.11 -8.78
C THR A 163 2.65 28.95 -7.70
N ILE A 164 3.02 28.73 -6.43
CA ILE A 164 2.52 29.53 -5.29
C ILE A 164 2.98 30.98 -5.41
N GLY A 165 4.26 31.19 -5.74
CA GLY A 165 4.83 32.52 -5.93
C GLY A 165 4.10 33.30 -7.00
N ASP A 166 3.87 32.71 -8.17
CA ASP A 166 3.16 33.33 -9.29
C ASP A 166 1.70 33.62 -8.95
N TYR A 167 1.00 32.67 -8.32
CA TYR A 167 -0.40 32.85 -7.92
C TYR A 167 -0.56 33.95 -6.87
N LEU A 168 0.28 34.00 -5.87
CA LEU A 168 0.18 34.97 -4.77
C LEU A 168 0.71 36.34 -5.14
N SER A 169 1.57 36.49 -6.16
CA SER A 169 2.19 37.77 -6.54
C SER A 169 1.16 38.90 -6.77
N HIS A 170 -0.01 38.54 -7.28
CA HIS A 170 -1.09 39.47 -7.56
C HIS A 170 -2.17 39.51 -6.47
N LYS A 171 -2.10 38.61 -5.49
CA LYS A 171 -3.15 38.40 -4.49
C LYS A 171 -2.82 38.90 -3.08
N ILE A 172 -1.57 39.30 -2.84
CA ILE A 172 -1.07 39.66 -1.48
C ILE A 172 -1.88 40.83 -0.87
N GLN A 173 -2.37 41.72 -1.69
CA GLN A 173 -3.11 42.92 -1.24
C GLN A 173 -4.64 42.77 -1.36
N GLU A 174 -5.15 41.64 -1.82
CA GLU A 174 -6.59 41.42 -1.91
C GLU A 174 -7.23 41.32 -0.52
N PRO A 175 -8.45 41.87 -0.31
CA PRO A 175 -9.16 41.73 0.94
C PRO A 175 -9.39 40.23 1.27
N LYS A 176 -9.21 39.87 2.53
CA LYS A 176 -9.53 38.50 2.98
C LYS A 176 -11.05 38.30 2.99
N VAL A 177 -11.50 37.19 2.45
CA VAL A 177 -12.91 36.78 2.50
C VAL A 177 -13.22 36.30 3.93
N ASP A 178 -14.38 36.71 4.47
CA ASP A 178 -14.84 36.20 5.76
C ASP A 178 -15.25 34.72 5.61
N THR A 179 -14.53 33.82 6.26
CA THR A 179 -14.82 32.40 6.23
C THR A 179 -16.08 31.98 7.01
N ASN A 180 -16.70 32.91 7.74
CA ASN A 180 -18.00 32.69 8.39
C ASN A 180 -19.20 33.10 7.49
N ALA A 181 -18.94 33.46 6.25
CA ALA A 181 -20.00 33.76 5.29
C ALA A 181 -20.87 32.51 5.03
N PRO A 182 -22.22 32.72 4.90
CA PRO A 182 -23.17 31.60 4.78
C PRO A 182 -22.92 30.68 3.58
N GLU A 183 -22.23 31.14 2.57
CA GLU A 183 -21.83 30.35 1.40
C GLU A 183 -20.86 29.19 1.78
N PHE A 184 -19.98 29.42 2.76
CA PHE A 184 -19.09 28.40 3.24
C PHE A 184 -19.84 27.29 4.02
N GLU A 185 -20.78 27.65 4.87
CA GLU A 185 -21.65 26.74 5.59
C GLU A 185 -22.48 25.87 4.62
N GLN A 186 -23.06 26.53 3.60
CA GLN A 186 -23.84 25.85 2.57
C GLN A 186 -22.98 24.84 1.80
N ALA A 187 -21.79 25.23 1.35
CA ALA A 187 -20.86 24.33 0.65
C ALA A 187 -20.42 23.14 1.52
N GLU A 188 -20.11 23.37 2.80
CA GLU A 188 -19.76 22.32 3.74
C GLU A 188 -20.91 21.32 3.92
N LYS A 189 -22.13 21.81 4.07
CA LYS A 189 -23.34 20.96 4.21
C LYS A 189 -23.53 20.07 2.98
N GLU A 190 -23.43 20.63 1.78
CA GLU A 190 -23.57 19.87 0.53
C GLU A 190 -22.52 18.77 0.39
N VAL A 191 -21.26 19.05 0.77
CA VAL A 191 -20.19 18.05 0.75
C VAL A 191 -20.45 16.95 1.78
N LYS A 192 -20.84 17.31 3.00
CA LYS A 192 -21.21 16.34 4.05
C LYS A 192 -22.34 15.42 3.61
N GLU A 193 -23.37 15.95 2.96
CA GLU A 193 -24.48 15.16 2.42
C GLU A 193 -24.03 14.19 1.32
N LYS A 194 -23.14 14.61 0.42
CA LYS A 194 -22.55 13.74 -0.62
C LYS A 194 -21.73 12.63 -0.01
N ILE A 195 -20.88 12.94 0.98
CA ILE A 195 -20.07 11.95 1.70
C ILE A 195 -20.98 10.93 2.41
N ALA A 196 -22.03 11.41 3.10
CA ALA A 196 -22.97 10.53 3.78
C ALA A 196 -23.66 9.55 2.82
N LYS A 197 -24.06 10.02 1.62
CA LYS A 197 -24.63 9.16 0.56
C LYS A 197 -23.64 8.10 0.12
N LEU A 198 -22.37 8.46 -0.11
CA LEU A 198 -21.32 7.51 -0.50
C LEU A 198 -21.05 6.47 0.60
N MET A 199 -20.97 6.90 1.85
CA MET A 199 -20.75 6.01 3.01
C MET A 199 -21.92 5.06 3.26
N ALA A 200 -23.13 5.41 2.84
CA ALA A 200 -24.31 4.55 2.95
C ALA A 200 -24.35 3.42 1.91
N ILE A 201 -23.51 3.47 0.88
CA ILE A 201 -23.43 2.44 -0.15
C ILE A 201 -22.79 1.18 0.45
N LYS A 202 -23.58 0.09 0.53
CA LYS A 202 -23.08 -1.22 0.96
C LYS A 202 -22.60 -1.98 -0.27
N GLY A 203 -21.29 -2.05 -0.47
CA GLY A 203 -20.69 -2.90 -1.50
C GLY A 203 -20.80 -4.39 -1.15
N LYS A 204 -20.87 -5.26 -2.17
CA LYS A 204 -20.58 -6.68 -1.97
C LYS A 204 -19.05 -6.83 -1.83
N ARG A 205 -18.62 -7.62 -0.83
CA ARG A 205 -17.23 -8.05 -0.69
C ARG A 205 -16.87 -9.05 -1.78
#